data_64ff5c8e054af38429563bd42cf62b1c
#
_entry.id   64ff5c8e054af38429563bd42cf62b1c
#
_cell.length_a   1.000
_cell.length_b   1.000
_cell.length_c   1.000
_cell.angle_alpha   90.00
_cell.angle_beta   90.00
_cell.angle_gamma   90.00
#
_symmetry.space_group_name_H-M   'P 1'
#
loop_
_entity.id
_entity.type
_entity.pdbx_description
1 polymer ?
#
loop_
_entity_poly.entity_id
_entity_poly.type
_entity_poly.pdbx_seq_one_letter_code
_entity_poly.pdbx_strand_id
1 'polypeptide(L)'
;MRLVHLCSLRSLLAFSALLIFGGAQARSFCQGALPPAPHAKQVHVKHVLVIGQTKGFEHDSVSAAMVAIYNMGQESGLWDATLRTDTELLTKKDPGRNAKNLNYFDLIVFASTTGELDMDADQKRDMMAAIHDDGKGFVGIHAALDTNYNWPEYAEMIGGWFDQHPWSTFNAPIINEAPDFPAVRHFPKSFVKFDEIYQPKAWSRGKVNVLLSLDASRLDYSNNPRIHRTDHDFAVAWSKMYGKGRVFYSTLGHTEESWQDPDIRKMYFEAIRWALGMTDGSTTSHPKPAEGTTP
;
A
#
# COMPACT_ATOMS: atom_id res chain seq x y z
N MET A 1 79.25 40.96 -31.43
CA MET A 1 79.88 40.06 -30.42
C MET A 1 78.73 39.49 -29.60
N ARG A 2 78.34 38.30 -29.93
CA ARG A 2 78.17 37.06 -29.14
C ARG A 2 77.64 37.29 -27.72
N LEU A 3 76.41 36.74 -27.41
CA LEU A 3 76.30 35.52 -26.65
C LEU A 3 74.82 34.97 -26.73
N VAL A 4 74.73 33.87 -27.15
CA VAL A 4 73.95 32.68 -27.15
C VAL A 4 73.05 32.53 -25.90
N HIS A 5 71.80 32.25 -26.16
CA HIS A 5 70.81 31.85 -25.16
C HIS A 5 70.65 30.32 -25.17
N LEU A 6 70.99 29.73 -24.07
CA LEU A 6 70.40 28.47 -23.61
C LEU A 6 69.21 28.79 -22.70
N CYS A 7 68.07 28.50 -23.12
CA CYS A 7 66.87 28.48 -22.26
C CYS A 7 66.17 27.15 -22.44
N SER A 8 66.53 26.35 -21.68
CA SER A 8 66.00 25.28 -20.80
C SER A 8 64.66 24.65 -21.24
N LEU A 9 64.88 23.45 -21.67
CA LEU A 9 63.93 22.37 -21.91
C LEU A 9 63.48 21.73 -20.58
N ARG A 10 62.82 22.51 -19.71
CA ARG A 10 62.30 22.00 -18.40
C ARG A 10 60.84 22.28 -18.08
N SER A 11 60.09 22.89 -18.99
CA SER A 11 58.68 23.25 -18.71
C SER A 11 57.63 22.40 -19.44
N LEU A 12 58.04 21.36 -20.18
CA LEU A 12 57.07 20.54 -20.96
C LEU A 12 56.79 19.16 -20.35
N LEU A 13 57.36 18.82 -19.19
CA LEU A 13 57.12 17.53 -18.54
C LEU A 13 56.13 17.56 -17.36
N ALA A 14 55.64 18.75 -16.99
CA ALA A 14 54.68 18.87 -15.86
C ALA A 14 53.19 18.87 -16.29
N PHE A 15 52.90 18.97 -17.58
CA PHE A 15 51.51 19.01 -18.05
C PHE A 15 50.93 17.66 -18.51
N SER A 16 51.76 16.64 -18.67
CA SER A 16 51.29 15.31 -19.10
C SER A 16 50.91 14.38 -17.96
N ALA A 17 51.20 14.74 -16.70
CA ALA A 17 50.85 13.89 -15.55
C ALA A 17 49.46 14.19 -14.94
N LEU A 18 48.83 15.31 -15.31
CA LEU A 18 47.54 15.72 -14.71
C LEU A 18 46.30 15.23 -15.49
N LEU A 19 46.51 14.64 -16.68
CA LEU A 19 45.40 14.13 -17.52
C LEU A 19 45.11 12.63 -17.34
N ILE A 20 45.90 11.92 -16.54
CA ILE A 20 45.68 10.48 -16.32
C ILE A 20 44.85 10.18 -15.04
N PHE A 21 44.73 11.13 -14.13
CA PHE A 21 43.93 10.93 -12.90
C PHE A 21 42.44 11.32 -13.01
N GLY A 22 42.05 12.00 -14.07
CA GLY A 22 40.66 12.40 -14.27
C GLY A 22 39.76 11.32 -14.89
N GLY A 23 40.32 10.24 -15.40
CA GLY A 23 39.55 9.20 -16.12
C GLY A 23 39.05 8.03 -15.28
N ALA A 24 39.49 7.89 -14.05
CA ALA A 24 39.20 6.71 -13.23
C ALA A 24 37.99 6.87 -12.29
N GLN A 25 37.52 8.09 -12.06
CA GLN A 25 36.36 8.30 -11.16
C GLN A 25 34.99 8.38 -11.85
N ALA A 26 34.95 8.46 -13.18
CA ALA A 26 33.68 8.54 -13.90
C ALA A 26 32.99 7.16 -14.17
N ARG A 27 33.63 6.05 -13.78
CA ARG A 27 33.09 4.70 -14.03
C ARG A 27 32.39 4.04 -12.83
N SER A 28 32.33 4.71 -11.69
CA SER A 28 31.81 4.08 -10.48
C SER A 28 30.31 4.30 -10.23
N PHE A 29 29.62 5.05 -11.09
CA PHE A 29 28.19 5.38 -10.87
C PHE A 29 27.17 4.59 -11.73
N CYS A 30 27.61 3.66 -12.54
CA CYS A 30 26.72 2.84 -13.38
C CYS A 30 26.97 1.33 -13.26
N GLN A 31 27.49 0.85 -12.15
CA GLN A 31 27.38 -0.57 -11.82
C GLN A 31 26.21 -0.77 -10.86
N GLY A 32 25.01 -0.37 -11.27
CA GLY A 32 23.82 -1.07 -10.84
C GLY A 32 24.03 -2.54 -11.18
N ALA A 33 23.87 -3.42 -10.21
CA ALA A 33 23.99 -4.86 -10.46
C ALA A 33 23.20 -5.18 -11.72
N LEU A 34 23.85 -5.76 -12.71
CA LEU A 34 23.15 -6.25 -13.90
C LEU A 34 22.02 -7.16 -13.41
N PRO A 35 20.82 -7.03 -13.99
CA PRO A 35 19.75 -7.95 -13.64
C PRO A 35 20.29 -9.38 -13.75
N PRO A 36 19.96 -10.26 -12.81
CA PRO A 36 20.45 -11.63 -12.86
C PRO A 36 20.07 -12.25 -14.20
N ALA A 37 20.94 -13.11 -14.69
CA ALA A 37 20.70 -13.81 -15.96
C ALA A 37 19.30 -14.45 -15.94
N PRO A 38 18.55 -14.47 -17.07
CA PRO A 38 17.16 -14.93 -17.13
C PRO A 38 16.91 -16.34 -16.56
N HIS A 39 17.96 -17.14 -16.39
CA HIS A 39 17.92 -18.50 -15.85
C HIS A 39 18.55 -18.66 -14.46
N ALA A 40 19.04 -17.56 -13.86
CA ALA A 40 19.49 -17.61 -12.47
C ALA A 40 18.26 -17.89 -11.58
N LYS A 41 18.36 -18.91 -10.71
CA LYS A 41 17.34 -19.23 -9.72
C LYS A 41 17.15 -18.02 -8.82
N GLN A 42 16.19 -17.16 -9.16
CA GLN A 42 15.91 -15.96 -8.39
C GLN A 42 15.36 -16.40 -7.03
N VAL A 43 15.83 -15.77 -5.99
CA VAL A 43 15.08 -15.71 -4.73
C VAL A 43 13.71 -15.21 -5.12
N HIS A 44 12.64 -15.96 -4.80
CA HIS A 44 11.29 -15.61 -5.21
C HIS A 44 10.88 -14.29 -4.54
N VAL A 45 11.16 -13.20 -5.24
CA VAL A 45 10.61 -11.88 -4.92
C VAL A 45 9.15 -11.93 -5.34
N LYS A 46 8.24 -11.56 -4.45
CA LYS A 46 6.82 -11.45 -4.77
C LYS A 46 6.55 -10.23 -5.63
N HIS A 47 5.46 -10.26 -6.39
CA HIS A 47 5.12 -9.19 -7.33
C HIS A 47 3.83 -8.50 -6.90
N VAL A 48 3.90 -7.19 -6.65
CA VAL A 48 2.81 -6.37 -6.16
C VAL A 48 2.37 -5.37 -7.22
N LEU A 49 1.08 -5.38 -7.59
CA LEU A 49 0.48 -4.37 -8.45
C LEU A 49 -0.17 -3.30 -7.56
N VAL A 50 0.27 -2.06 -7.67
CA VAL A 50 -0.28 -0.93 -6.92
C VAL A 50 -1.03 0.00 -7.87
N ILE A 51 -2.32 0.16 -7.64
CA ILE A 51 -3.21 1.02 -8.43
C ILE A 51 -3.55 2.27 -7.61
N GLY A 52 -3.28 3.46 -8.21
CA GLY A 52 -3.63 4.77 -7.66
C GLY A 52 -4.55 5.56 -8.59
N GLN A 53 -5.47 4.90 -9.32
CA GLN A 53 -6.43 5.60 -10.17
C GLN A 53 -7.51 6.28 -9.33
N THR A 54 -7.75 7.55 -9.59
CA THR A 54 -8.81 8.35 -8.96
C THR A 54 -9.79 8.85 -10.02
N LYS A 55 -11.09 8.61 -9.80
CA LYS A 55 -12.21 9.04 -10.64
C LYS A 55 -13.23 9.86 -9.85
N GLY A 56 -13.05 9.95 -8.53
CA GLY A 56 -13.78 10.79 -7.60
C GLY A 56 -12.85 11.82 -6.96
N PHE A 57 -12.88 11.91 -5.63
CA PHE A 57 -11.98 12.79 -4.88
C PHE A 57 -10.53 12.30 -4.99
N GLU A 58 -9.61 13.17 -5.35
CA GLU A 58 -8.18 12.87 -5.42
C GLU A 58 -7.50 13.23 -4.10
N HIS A 59 -7.01 12.21 -3.39
CA HIS A 59 -6.26 12.40 -2.15
C HIS A 59 -4.79 12.69 -2.45
N ASP A 60 -4.22 13.69 -1.80
CA ASP A 60 -2.78 14.00 -1.92
C ASP A 60 -1.91 12.79 -1.52
N SER A 61 -2.42 11.95 -0.63
CA SER A 61 -1.74 10.74 -0.16
C SER A 61 -1.60 9.61 -1.19
N VAL A 62 -2.26 9.66 -2.36
CA VAL A 62 -2.16 8.59 -3.38
C VAL A 62 -0.71 8.32 -3.76
N SER A 63 0.01 9.39 -4.13
CA SER A 63 1.43 9.28 -4.53
C SER A 63 2.31 8.83 -3.38
N ALA A 64 2.09 9.34 -2.17
CA ALA A 64 2.84 8.98 -0.97
C ALA A 64 2.65 7.49 -0.61
N ALA A 65 1.41 6.98 -0.69
CA ALA A 65 1.08 5.58 -0.49
C ALA A 65 1.80 4.67 -1.49
N MET A 66 1.70 5.01 -2.78
CA MET A 66 2.32 4.22 -3.85
C MET A 66 3.84 4.14 -3.68
N VAL A 67 4.49 5.29 -3.41
CA VAL A 67 5.95 5.37 -3.19
C VAL A 67 6.35 4.62 -1.92
N ALA A 68 5.59 4.73 -0.84
CA ALA A 68 5.88 4.01 0.40
C ALA A 68 5.86 2.49 0.19
N ILE A 69 4.87 1.95 -0.53
CA ILE A 69 4.77 0.52 -0.83
C ILE A 69 5.94 0.06 -1.72
N TYR A 70 6.31 0.86 -2.72
CA TYR A 70 7.47 0.58 -3.56
C TYR A 70 8.75 0.51 -2.72
N ASN A 71 8.99 1.51 -1.89
CA ASN A 71 10.20 1.57 -1.04
C ASN A 71 10.25 0.43 -0.03
N MET A 72 9.13 0.08 0.62
CA MET A 72 9.04 -1.08 1.52
C MET A 72 9.48 -2.38 0.82
N GLY A 73 9.11 -2.58 -0.44
CA GLY A 73 9.54 -3.73 -1.23
C GLY A 73 11.03 -3.72 -1.51
N GLN A 74 11.56 -2.58 -1.94
CA GLN A 74 12.98 -2.41 -2.25
C GLN A 74 13.87 -2.55 -1.00
N GLU A 75 13.49 -1.92 0.10
CA GLU A 75 14.24 -1.94 1.36
C GLU A 75 14.27 -3.33 2.00
N SER A 76 13.15 -4.07 1.91
CA SER A 76 13.04 -5.41 2.50
C SER A 76 13.55 -6.54 1.58
N GLY A 77 13.56 -6.32 0.27
CA GLY A 77 13.83 -7.35 -0.73
C GLY A 77 12.74 -8.43 -0.83
N LEU A 78 11.54 -8.22 -0.25
CA LEU A 78 10.47 -9.22 -0.20
C LEU A 78 9.55 -9.18 -1.42
N TRP A 79 9.38 -8.01 -2.03
CA TRP A 79 8.59 -7.85 -3.26
C TRP A 79 9.14 -6.74 -4.15
N ASP A 80 8.85 -6.84 -5.44
CA ASP A 80 8.88 -5.73 -6.36
C ASP A 80 7.47 -5.15 -6.53
N ALA A 81 7.37 -3.84 -6.76
CA ALA A 81 6.09 -3.19 -6.97
C ALA A 81 6.02 -2.56 -8.37
N THR A 82 4.91 -2.81 -9.06
CA THR A 82 4.54 -2.12 -10.30
C THR A 82 3.48 -1.08 -9.98
N LEU A 83 3.80 0.20 -10.16
CA LEU A 83 2.92 1.32 -9.85
C LEU A 83 2.15 1.73 -11.11
N ARG A 84 0.81 1.87 -11.01
CA ARG A 84 -0.07 2.26 -12.11
C ARG A 84 -1.11 3.27 -11.64
N THR A 85 -1.40 4.26 -12.47
CA THR A 85 -2.51 5.20 -12.31
C THR A 85 -3.68 4.87 -13.25
N ASP A 86 -3.65 3.70 -13.83
CA ASP A 86 -4.66 3.09 -14.68
C ASP A 86 -4.91 1.64 -14.28
N THR A 87 -5.87 1.01 -14.91
CA THR A 87 -6.31 -0.37 -14.64
C THR A 87 -5.94 -1.37 -15.73
N GLU A 88 -5.11 -0.98 -16.70
CA GLU A 88 -4.79 -1.83 -17.87
C GLU A 88 -4.25 -3.21 -17.50
N LEU A 89 -3.50 -3.33 -16.40
CA LEU A 89 -2.91 -4.59 -15.97
C LEU A 89 -3.86 -5.48 -15.15
N LEU A 90 -5.07 -5.00 -14.82
CA LEU A 90 -6.10 -5.78 -14.11
C LEU A 90 -6.85 -6.70 -15.10
N THR A 91 -6.13 -7.57 -15.78
CA THR A 91 -6.66 -8.54 -16.74
C THR A 91 -5.80 -9.80 -16.75
N LYS A 92 -6.40 -10.95 -17.05
CA LYS A 92 -5.70 -12.21 -17.34
C LYS A 92 -5.35 -12.35 -18.84
N LYS A 93 -5.90 -11.48 -19.69
CA LYS A 93 -5.57 -11.45 -21.12
C LYS A 93 -4.12 -11.03 -21.33
N ASP A 94 -3.49 -11.53 -22.36
CA ASP A 94 -2.20 -11.00 -22.81
C ASP A 94 -2.42 -9.60 -23.42
N PRO A 95 -1.91 -8.53 -22.78
CA PRO A 95 -2.09 -7.18 -23.28
C PRO A 95 -1.23 -6.90 -24.52
N GLY A 96 -0.41 -7.85 -24.99
CA GLY A 96 0.61 -7.63 -26.00
C GLY A 96 1.73 -6.72 -25.48
N ARG A 97 2.56 -6.23 -26.31
CA ARG A 97 3.59 -5.23 -25.96
C ARG A 97 4.54 -5.65 -24.83
N ASN A 98 4.69 -6.95 -24.57
CA ASN A 98 5.53 -7.47 -23.49
C ASN A 98 5.16 -6.93 -22.11
N ALA A 99 3.88 -6.61 -21.89
CA ALA A 99 3.37 -6.07 -20.65
C ALA A 99 2.96 -7.20 -19.68
N LYS A 100 3.04 -6.89 -18.37
CA LYS A 100 2.57 -7.77 -17.29
C LYS A 100 1.04 -7.83 -17.30
N ASN A 101 0.47 -8.86 -16.70
CA ASN A 101 -0.96 -9.00 -16.44
C ASN A 101 -1.18 -9.63 -15.06
N LEU A 102 -2.43 -9.93 -14.68
CA LEU A 102 -2.75 -10.48 -13.36
C LEU A 102 -2.02 -11.81 -13.06
N ASN A 103 -1.64 -12.59 -14.07
CA ASN A 103 -0.90 -13.84 -13.81
C ASN A 103 0.51 -13.60 -13.27
N TYR A 104 1.09 -12.42 -13.52
CA TYR A 104 2.41 -12.04 -13.03
C TYR A 104 2.38 -11.65 -11.54
N PHE A 105 1.29 -11.03 -11.06
CA PHE A 105 1.22 -10.46 -9.71
C PHE A 105 0.73 -11.47 -8.68
N ASP A 106 1.25 -11.35 -7.44
CA ASP A 106 0.82 -12.11 -6.26
C ASP A 106 -0.17 -11.31 -5.39
N LEU A 107 -0.16 -9.98 -5.49
CA LEU A 107 -0.96 -9.07 -4.69
C LEU A 107 -1.41 -7.87 -5.52
N ILE A 108 -2.64 -7.42 -5.27
CA ILE A 108 -3.19 -6.18 -5.79
C ILE A 108 -3.38 -5.21 -4.62
N VAL A 109 -2.90 -3.97 -4.76
CA VAL A 109 -3.11 -2.89 -3.79
C VAL A 109 -3.87 -1.76 -4.46
N PHE A 110 -4.97 -1.33 -3.85
CA PHE A 110 -5.65 -0.10 -4.22
C PHE A 110 -5.23 1.01 -3.24
N ALA A 111 -4.41 1.93 -3.73
CA ALA A 111 -3.83 3.02 -2.95
C ALA A 111 -4.72 4.26 -3.05
N SER A 112 -5.64 4.41 -2.12
CA SER A 112 -6.60 5.53 -2.05
C SER A 112 -7.34 5.79 -3.37
N THR A 113 -7.71 4.72 -4.08
CA THR A 113 -8.52 4.81 -5.31
C THR A 113 -9.90 5.38 -5.00
N THR A 114 -10.52 6.09 -5.94
CA THR A 114 -11.87 6.65 -5.76
C THR A 114 -12.71 6.57 -7.03
N GLY A 115 -14.04 6.52 -6.86
CA GLY A 115 -15.01 6.54 -7.93
C GLY A 115 -15.06 5.25 -8.75
N GLU A 116 -15.69 5.31 -9.91
CA GLU A 116 -15.80 4.15 -10.80
C GLU A 116 -14.53 4.05 -11.64
N LEU A 117 -13.69 3.06 -11.35
CA LEU A 117 -12.43 2.85 -12.08
C LEU A 117 -12.70 2.40 -13.52
N ASP A 118 -11.78 2.76 -14.42
CA ASP A 118 -11.85 2.43 -15.84
C ASP A 118 -11.59 0.93 -16.09
N MET A 119 -12.57 0.09 -15.73
CA MET A 119 -12.50 -1.36 -15.87
C MET A 119 -13.68 -1.86 -16.71
N ASP A 120 -13.38 -2.62 -17.75
CA ASP A 120 -14.40 -3.36 -18.49
C ASP A 120 -14.90 -4.60 -17.70
N ALA A 121 -15.93 -5.26 -18.24
CA ALA A 121 -16.52 -6.43 -17.58
C ALA A 121 -15.53 -7.61 -17.46
N ASP A 122 -14.63 -7.75 -18.43
CA ASP A 122 -13.62 -8.82 -18.41
C ASP A 122 -12.56 -8.56 -17.33
N GLN A 123 -12.12 -7.31 -17.20
CA GLN A 123 -11.17 -6.91 -16.14
C GLN A 123 -11.76 -7.09 -14.75
N LYS A 124 -13.03 -6.71 -14.55
CA LYS A 124 -13.76 -6.94 -13.28
C LYS A 124 -13.81 -8.43 -12.95
N ARG A 125 -14.23 -9.25 -13.90
CA ARG A 125 -14.27 -10.71 -13.73
C ARG A 125 -12.88 -11.29 -13.45
N ASP A 126 -11.86 -10.88 -14.20
CA ASP A 126 -10.50 -11.37 -14.09
C ASP A 126 -9.89 -11.03 -12.72
N MET A 127 -10.13 -9.80 -12.21
CA MET A 127 -9.69 -9.37 -10.89
C MET A 127 -10.34 -10.19 -9.77
N MET A 128 -11.68 -10.40 -9.84
CA MET A 128 -12.35 -11.24 -8.84
C MET A 128 -11.85 -12.68 -8.86
N ALA A 129 -11.71 -13.28 -10.04
CA ALA A 129 -11.18 -14.62 -10.18
C ALA A 129 -9.72 -14.72 -9.68
N ALA A 130 -8.89 -13.70 -9.92
CA ALA A 130 -7.52 -13.67 -9.43
C ALA A 130 -7.45 -13.71 -7.90
N ILE A 131 -8.34 -12.99 -7.21
CA ILE A 131 -8.38 -12.99 -5.74
C ILE A 131 -9.09 -14.24 -5.24
N HIS A 132 -10.31 -14.52 -5.70
CA HIS A 132 -11.17 -15.57 -5.17
C HIS A 132 -10.64 -16.99 -5.49
N ASP A 133 -10.29 -17.24 -6.75
CA ASP A 133 -10.00 -18.59 -7.24
C ASP A 133 -8.50 -18.89 -7.24
N ASP A 134 -7.67 -17.92 -7.65
CA ASP A 134 -6.21 -18.09 -7.74
C ASP A 134 -5.52 -17.80 -6.40
N GLY A 135 -6.23 -17.16 -5.43
CA GLY A 135 -5.70 -16.90 -4.08
C GLY A 135 -4.72 -15.73 -4.00
N LYS A 136 -4.76 -14.80 -4.97
CA LYS A 136 -3.96 -13.58 -4.87
C LYS A 136 -4.46 -12.70 -3.73
N GLY A 137 -3.53 -11.99 -3.08
CA GLY A 137 -3.88 -11.07 -2.01
C GLY A 137 -4.51 -9.76 -2.53
N PHE A 138 -5.24 -9.09 -1.64
CA PHE A 138 -5.73 -7.74 -1.87
C PHE A 138 -5.49 -6.85 -0.63
N VAL A 139 -5.01 -5.62 -0.84
CA VAL A 139 -4.88 -4.61 0.20
C VAL A 139 -5.58 -3.33 -0.27
N GLY A 140 -6.61 -2.92 0.46
CA GLY A 140 -7.30 -1.65 0.27
C GLY A 140 -6.81 -0.61 1.26
N ILE A 141 -6.49 0.57 0.77
CA ILE A 141 -5.99 1.70 1.56
C ILE A 141 -7.00 2.82 1.50
N HIS A 142 -7.44 3.30 2.65
CA HIS A 142 -8.26 4.49 2.85
C HIS A 142 -9.43 4.56 1.84
N ALA A 143 -9.33 5.43 0.82
CA ALA A 143 -10.38 5.65 -0.16
C ALA A 143 -10.63 4.46 -1.12
N ALA A 144 -9.88 3.34 -0.99
CA ALA A 144 -10.26 2.12 -1.69
C ALA A 144 -11.69 1.66 -1.34
N LEU A 145 -12.25 2.11 -0.22
CA LEU A 145 -13.66 1.88 0.13
C LEU A 145 -14.62 2.84 -0.60
N ASP A 146 -14.14 3.98 -1.07
CA ASP A 146 -14.88 4.98 -1.87
C ASP A 146 -14.75 4.72 -3.38
N THR A 147 -14.81 3.44 -3.75
CA THR A 147 -14.48 2.95 -5.10
C THR A 147 -15.52 1.94 -5.57
N ASN A 148 -15.86 2.00 -6.88
CA ASN A 148 -16.67 1.00 -7.59
C ASN A 148 -18.05 0.73 -6.95
N TYR A 149 -18.83 1.75 -6.69
CA TYR A 149 -20.16 1.64 -6.07
C TYR A 149 -21.18 0.85 -6.92
N ASN A 150 -20.97 0.80 -8.24
CA ASN A 150 -21.81 0.03 -9.16
C ASN A 150 -21.34 -1.43 -9.33
N TRP A 151 -20.49 -1.92 -8.42
CA TRP A 151 -19.93 -3.27 -8.49
C TRP A 151 -20.05 -3.99 -7.14
N PRO A 152 -21.21 -4.66 -6.86
CA PRO A 152 -21.47 -5.31 -5.57
C PRO A 152 -20.43 -6.33 -5.14
N GLU A 153 -19.85 -7.09 -6.08
CA GLU A 153 -18.80 -8.07 -5.78
C GLU A 153 -17.54 -7.41 -5.24
N TYR A 154 -17.26 -6.17 -5.64
CA TYR A 154 -16.15 -5.39 -5.08
C TYR A 154 -16.38 -5.09 -3.60
N ALA A 155 -17.59 -4.64 -3.23
CA ALA A 155 -17.94 -4.42 -1.81
C ALA A 155 -17.90 -5.70 -1.00
N GLU A 156 -18.37 -6.81 -1.55
CA GLU A 156 -18.26 -8.11 -0.89
C GLU A 156 -16.81 -8.49 -0.66
N MET A 157 -15.94 -8.31 -1.64
CA MET A 157 -14.51 -8.61 -1.56
C MET A 157 -13.82 -7.74 -0.51
N ILE A 158 -13.93 -6.40 -0.58
CA ILE A 158 -13.24 -5.48 0.32
C ILE A 158 -13.89 -5.39 1.71
N GLY A 159 -15.19 -5.67 1.83
CA GLY A 159 -15.95 -5.69 3.09
C GLY A 159 -17.01 -4.62 3.24
N GLY A 160 -17.22 -3.74 2.28
CA GLY A 160 -18.23 -2.68 2.28
C GLY A 160 -17.87 -1.52 1.35
N TRP A 161 -18.61 -0.41 1.48
CA TRP A 161 -18.33 0.85 0.81
C TRP A 161 -18.23 1.99 1.81
N PHE A 162 -17.55 3.05 1.43
CA PHE A 162 -17.60 4.33 2.13
C PHE A 162 -19.04 4.85 2.21
N ASP A 163 -19.42 5.34 3.37
CA ASP A 163 -20.67 6.04 3.60
C ASP A 163 -20.43 7.49 3.97
N GLN A 164 -19.66 7.71 5.05
CA GLN A 164 -19.33 9.04 5.57
C GLN A 164 -17.99 9.02 6.32
N HIS A 165 -17.45 10.21 6.57
CA HIS A 165 -16.37 10.48 7.51
C HIS A 165 -16.85 11.47 8.59
N PRO A 166 -17.62 11.01 9.60
CA PRO A 166 -18.38 11.89 10.48
C PRO A 166 -17.55 12.95 11.19
N TRP A 167 -16.32 12.63 11.54
CA TRP A 167 -15.42 13.51 12.29
C TRP A 167 -14.37 14.20 11.42
N SER A 168 -14.42 14.03 10.09
CA SER A 168 -13.38 14.47 9.17
C SER A 168 -11.99 13.99 9.63
N THR A 169 -10.92 14.74 9.42
CA THR A 169 -9.60 14.44 9.95
C THR A 169 -9.51 14.87 11.41
N PHE A 170 -9.19 13.97 12.32
CA PHE A 170 -9.18 14.23 13.77
C PHE A 170 -8.20 13.31 14.51
N ASN A 171 -7.95 13.59 15.79
CA ASN A 171 -7.22 12.70 16.69
C ASN A 171 -8.12 11.51 17.05
N ALA A 172 -8.11 10.49 16.21
CA ALA A 172 -8.95 9.30 16.32
C ALA A 172 -8.50 8.43 17.50
N PRO A 173 -9.34 8.22 18.52
CA PRO A 173 -9.06 7.24 19.58
C PRO A 173 -9.32 5.83 19.02
N ILE A 174 -8.29 5.00 19.00
CA ILE A 174 -8.34 3.67 18.38
C ILE A 174 -8.07 2.58 19.41
N ILE A 175 -8.83 1.50 19.31
CA ILE A 175 -8.66 0.26 20.06
C ILE A 175 -8.06 -0.80 19.14
N ASN A 176 -7.01 -1.47 19.59
CA ASN A 176 -6.47 -2.67 18.97
C ASN A 176 -7.24 -3.89 19.49
N GLU A 177 -8.09 -4.47 18.63
CA GLU A 177 -8.94 -5.62 18.96
C GLU A 177 -8.25 -6.97 18.67
N ALA A 178 -7.17 -6.97 17.89
CA ALA A 178 -6.49 -8.19 17.45
C ALA A 178 -4.96 -8.09 17.64
N PRO A 179 -4.46 -7.99 18.88
CA PRO A 179 -3.04 -7.72 19.16
C PRO A 179 -2.08 -8.81 18.64
N ASP A 180 -2.58 -9.98 18.32
CA ASP A 180 -1.77 -11.06 17.74
C ASP A 180 -1.67 -10.98 16.20
N PHE A 181 -2.51 -10.16 15.55
CA PHE A 181 -2.49 -10.05 14.09
C PHE A 181 -1.25 -9.25 13.63
N PRO A 182 -0.49 -9.73 12.63
CA PRO A 182 0.79 -9.14 12.22
C PRO A 182 0.74 -7.63 12.00
N ALA A 183 -0.27 -7.16 11.27
CA ALA A 183 -0.36 -5.76 10.89
C ALA A 183 -0.58 -4.80 12.07
N VAL A 184 -1.12 -5.26 13.19
CA VAL A 184 -1.51 -4.40 14.31
C VAL A 184 -0.84 -4.73 15.64
N ARG A 185 -0.06 -5.81 15.73
CA ARG A 185 0.56 -6.26 16.99
C ARG A 185 1.55 -5.26 17.61
N HIS A 186 2.05 -4.30 16.83
CA HIS A 186 2.96 -3.27 17.33
C HIS A 186 2.24 -2.09 17.98
N PHE A 187 0.94 -1.94 17.72
CA PHE A 187 0.14 -0.93 18.41
C PHE A 187 -0.22 -1.37 19.81
N PRO A 188 -0.21 -0.45 20.79
CA PRO A 188 -0.75 -0.73 22.12
C PRO A 188 -2.26 -1.01 22.05
N LYS A 189 -2.84 -1.50 23.15
CA LYS A 189 -4.28 -1.82 23.25
C LYS A 189 -5.17 -0.62 22.90
N SER A 190 -4.77 0.59 23.26
CA SER A 190 -5.43 1.86 22.93
C SER A 190 -4.40 2.91 22.58
N PHE A 191 -4.66 3.66 21.52
CA PHE A 191 -3.77 4.71 21.01
C PHE A 191 -4.57 5.78 20.27
N VAL A 192 -3.88 6.84 19.86
CA VAL A 192 -4.48 7.91 19.06
C VAL A 192 -3.68 8.07 17.77
N LYS A 193 -4.36 8.23 16.64
CA LYS A 193 -3.77 8.65 15.36
C LYS A 193 -4.54 9.83 14.78
N PHE A 194 -3.84 10.80 14.23
CA PHE A 194 -4.45 11.90 13.48
C PHE A 194 -4.67 11.41 12.05
N ASP A 195 -5.92 11.14 11.70
CA ASP A 195 -6.30 10.63 10.38
C ASP A 195 -7.81 10.82 10.14
N GLU A 196 -8.30 10.49 8.95
CA GLU A 196 -9.72 10.49 8.60
C GLU A 196 -10.26 9.06 8.67
N ILE A 197 -11.29 8.86 9.49
CA ILE A 197 -11.88 7.54 9.70
C ILE A 197 -13.24 7.44 9.00
N TYR A 198 -13.36 6.44 8.14
CA TYR A 198 -14.61 6.17 7.40
C TYR A 198 -15.61 5.38 8.23
N GLN A 199 -16.86 5.80 8.14
CA GLN A 199 -18.01 4.99 8.48
C GLN A 199 -18.40 4.20 7.23
N PRO A 200 -18.35 2.85 7.25
CA PRO A 200 -18.72 2.05 6.09
C PRO A 200 -20.23 1.77 6.04
N LYS A 201 -20.77 1.64 4.81
CA LYS A 201 -22.10 1.05 4.53
C LYS A 201 -21.94 -0.33 3.89
N ALA A 202 -23.01 -1.13 3.88
CA ALA A 202 -23.01 -2.52 3.41
C ALA A 202 -21.93 -3.39 4.09
N TRP A 203 -21.50 -2.99 5.29
CA TRP A 203 -20.49 -3.63 6.11
C TRP A 203 -21.12 -4.35 7.31
N SER A 204 -20.51 -5.45 7.71
CA SER A 204 -20.94 -6.20 8.91
C SER A 204 -19.72 -6.81 9.59
N ARG A 205 -19.60 -6.61 10.91
CA ARG A 205 -18.57 -7.22 11.75
C ARG A 205 -18.53 -8.76 11.62
N GLY A 206 -19.69 -9.40 11.47
CA GLY A 206 -19.79 -10.84 11.29
C GLY A 206 -19.14 -11.39 10.02
N LYS A 207 -18.80 -10.53 9.05
CA LYS A 207 -18.19 -10.91 7.76
C LYS A 207 -16.70 -10.61 7.69
N VAL A 208 -16.13 -9.96 8.70
CA VAL A 208 -14.72 -9.54 8.75
C VAL A 208 -14.13 -9.82 10.12
N ASN A 209 -12.83 -9.96 10.20
CA ASN A 209 -12.07 -9.91 11.46
C ASN A 209 -11.64 -8.46 11.69
N VAL A 210 -12.28 -7.75 12.61
CA VAL A 210 -11.93 -6.37 12.94
C VAL A 210 -10.59 -6.37 13.69
N LEU A 211 -9.64 -5.61 13.21
CA LEU A 211 -8.30 -5.49 13.78
C LEU A 211 -8.17 -4.25 14.64
N LEU A 212 -8.69 -3.14 14.13
CA LEU A 212 -8.72 -1.83 14.79
C LEU A 212 -10.14 -1.26 14.69
N SER A 213 -10.61 -0.61 15.76
CA SER A 213 -11.87 0.13 15.78
C SER A 213 -11.71 1.47 16.50
N LEU A 214 -12.62 2.41 16.28
CA LEU A 214 -12.71 3.60 17.12
C LEU A 214 -13.19 3.24 18.52
N ASP A 215 -12.63 3.88 19.54
CA ASP A 215 -13.17 3.89 20.89
C ASP A 215 -14.43 4.76 20.92
N ALA A 216 -15.58 4.12 20.76
CA ALA A 216 -16.87 4.78 20.64
C ALA A 216 -17.21 5.62 21.90
N SER A 217 -16.68 5.28 23.07
CA SER A 217 -16.92 6.01 24.33
C SER A 217 -16.23 7.39 24.37
N ARG A 218 -15.27 7.62 23.47
CA ARG A 218 -14.47 8.85 23.38
C ARG A 218 -14.83 9.73 22.17
N LEU A 219 -15.90 9.42 21.47
CA LEU A 219 -16.37 10.17 20.29
C LEU A 219 -17.47 11.15 20.65
N ASP A 220 -17.50 12.28 19.97
CA ASP A 220 -18.59 13.23 20.06
C ASP A 220 -19.67 12.88 19.03
N TYR A 221 -20.87 12.54 19.53
CA TYR A 221 -22.06 12.24 18.73
C TYR A 221 -23.01 13.42 18.60
N SER A 222 -22.75 14.52 19.29
CA SER A 222 -23.68 15.64 19.37
C SER A 222 -23.84 16.35 18.03
N ASN A 223 -25.09 16.49 17.58
CA ASN A 223 -25.45 17.25 16.37
C ASN A 223 -24.66 16.87 15.09
N ASN A 224 -24.27 15.61 14.97
CA ASN A 224 -23.54 15.12 13.79
C ASN A 224 -24.44 14.26 12.89
N PRO A 225 -25.12 14.87 11.88
CA PRO A 225 -26.04 14.14 10.99
C PRO A 225 -25.33 13.17 10.04
N ARG A 226 -23.98 13.20 9.97
CA ARG A 226 -23.18 12.26 9.18
C ARG A 226 -22.99 10.92 9.87
N ILE A 227 -23.35 10.80 11.17
CA ILE A 227 -23.30 9.53 11.88
C ILE A 227 -24.57 8.74 11.54
N HIS A 228 -24.44 7.76 10.65
CA HIS A 228 -25.57 6.91 10.24
C HIS A 228 -25.62 5.57 11.00
N ARG A 229 -24.48 5.15 11.60
CA ARG A 229 -24.38 3.89 12.34
C ARG A 229 -24.90 4.05 13.77
N THR A 230 -25.99 3.38 14.07
CA THR A 230 -26.63 3.38 15.41
C THR A 230 -26.01 2.35 16.36
N ASP A 231 -25.24 1.40 15.84
CA ASP A 231 -24.53 0.38 16.62
C ASP A 231 -23.20 0.88 17.17
N HIS A 232 -22.78 2.08 16.79
CA HIS A 232 -21.52 2.71 17.18
C HIS A 232 -20.30 1.79 16.95
N ASP A 233 -20.34 0.98 15.89
CA ASP A 233 -19.28 0.05 15.52
C ASP A 233 -18.50 0.58 14.31
N PHE A 234 -17.45 1.35 14.57
CA PHE A 234 -16.63 2.02 13.56
C PHE A 234 -15.30 1.28 13.40
N ALA A 235 -15.29 0.28 12.51
CA ALA A 235 -14.06 -0.44 12.21
C ALA A 235 -13.08 0.45 11.44
N VAL A 236 -11.82 0.46 11.89
CA VAL A 236 -10.69 1.22 11.31
C VAL A 236 -9.84 0.36 10.38
N ALA A 237 -9.68 -0.92 10.74
CA ALA A 237 -8.98 -1.90 9.90
C ALA A 237 -9.58 -3.29 10.10
N TRP A 238 -9.55 -4.10 9.05
CA TRP A 238 -10.01 -5.48 9.11
C TRP A 238 -9.28 -6.39 8.13
N SER A 239 -9.39 -7.68 8.39
CA SER A 239 -8.96 -8.76 7.51
C SER A 239 -10.10 -9.71 7.23
N LYS A 240 -10.10 -10.37 6.08
CA LYS A 240 -11.03 -11.43 5.73
C LYS A 240 -10.44 -12.34 4.64
N MET A 241 -11.08 -13.49 4.44
CA MET A 241 -10.90 -14.26 3.22
C MET A 241 -11.96 -13.87 2.19
N TYR A 242 -11.56 -13.84 0.92
CA TYR A 242 -12.47 -13.82 -0.22
C TYR A 242 -12.11 -14.99 -1.14
N GLY A 243 -12.86 -16.07 -1.06
CA GLY A 243 -12.44 -17.35 -1.61
C GLY A 243 -11.11 -17.80 -1.01
N LYS A 244 -10.10 -17.96 -1.86
CA LYS A 244 -8.73 -18.32 -1.45
C LYS A 244 -7.86 -17.09 -1.14
N GLY A 245 -8.28 -15.88 -1.52
CA GLY A 245 -7.52 -14.64 -1.39
C GLY A 245 -7.61 -14.04 0.01
N ARG A 246 -6.49 -13.50 0.50
CA ARG A 246 -6.40 -12.74 1.74
C ARG A 246 -6.66 -11.27 1.47
N VAL A 247 -7.64 -10.68 2.13
CA VAL A 247 -8.05 -9.29 1.95
C VAL A 247 -7.81 -8.52 3.24
N PHE A 248 -7.04 -7.44 3.16
CA PHE A 248 -6.83 -6.47 4.22
C PHE A 248 -7.35 -5.11 3.78
N TYR A 249 -7.98 -4.38 4.69
CA TYR A 249 -8.36 -2.99 4.50
C TYR A 249 -8.08 -2.18 5.75
N SER A 250 -7.67 -0.92 5.57
CA SER A 250 -7.65 0.09 6.63
C SER A 250 -8.05 1.46 6.10
N THR A 251 -8.82 2.20 6.90
CA THR A 251 -9.17 3.59 6.63
C THR A 251 -8.02 4.57 6.90
N LEU A 252 -6.96 4.16 7.61
CA LEU A 252 -5.78 4.99 7.86
C LEU A 252 -5.00 5.25 6.57
N GLY A 253 -4.41 6.45 6.44
CA GLY A 253 -3.60 6.82 5.28
C GLY A 253 -4.20 7.94 4.43
N HIS A 254 -5.10 8.76 4.99
CA HIS A 254 -5.74 9.89 4.33
C HIS A 254 -4.75 10.98 3.91
N THR A 255 -3.78 11.31 4.75
CA THR A 255 -2.82 12.39 4.52
C THR A 255 -1.45 11.89 4.07
N GLU A 256 -0.62 12.77 3.49
CA GLU A 256 0.78 12.44 3.18
C GLU A 256 1.57 12.15 4.46
N GLU A 257 1.28 12.87 5.56
CA GLU A 257 1.94 12.69 6.85
C GLU A 257 1.69 11.30 7.44
N SER A 258 0.51 10.71 7.18
CA SER A 258 0.23 9.32 7.58
C SER A 258 1.28 8.34 7.03
N TRP A 259 1.84 8.63 5.84
CA TRP A 259 2.88 7.81 5.19
C TRP A 259 4.29 8.08 5.70
N GLN A 260 4.46 9.12 6.52
CA GLN A 260 5.70 9.39 7.26
C GLN A 260 5.65 8.76 8.67
N ASP A 261 4.46 8.41 9.19
CA ASP A 261 4.28 7.74 10.48
C ASP A 261 4.83 6.31 10.42
N PRO A 262 5.84 5.96 11.26
CA PRO A 262 6.47 4.65 11.22
C PRO A 262 5.50 3.51 11.59
N ASP A 263 4.49 3.76 12.44
CA ASP A 263 3.53 2.74 12.83
C ASP A 263 2.55 2.44 11.69
N ILE A 264 2.08 3.47 10.98
CA ILE A 264 1.22 3.30 9.79
C ILE A 264 1.98 2.55 8.68
N ARG A 265 3.23 2.96 8.41
CA ARG A 265 4.09 2.24 7.46
C ARG A 265 4.28 0.78 7.85
N LYS A 266 4.55 0.52 9.14
CA LYS A 266 4.71 -0.84 9.66
C LYS A 266 3.43 -1.65 9.55
N MET A 267 2.27 -1.05 9.82
CA MET A 267 0.97 -1.70 9.63
C MET A 267 0.79 -2.18 8.19
N TYR A 268 1.01 -1.31 7.21
CA TYR A 268 0.87 -1.68 5.80
C TYR A 268 1.94 -2.65 5.32
N PHE A 269 3.17 -2.53 5.80
CA PHE A 269 4.23 -3.51 5.52
C PHE A 269 3.83 -4.93 5.95
N GLU A 270 3.35 -5.08 7.19
CA GLU A 270 2.92 -6.37 7.72
C GLU A 270 1.60 -6.85 7.09
N ALA A 271 0.68 -5.94 6.72
CA ALA A 271 -0.53 -6.27 5.97
C ALA A 271 -0.22 -6.85 4.59
N ILE A 272 0.73 -6.26 3.87
CA ILE A 272 1.21 -6.75 2.57
C ILE A 272 1.86 -8.13 2.74
N ARG A 273 2.72 -8.32 3.74
CA ARG A 273 3.33 -9.63 4.04
C ARG A 273 2.29 -10.69 4.33
N TRP A 274 1.27 -10.35 5.12
CA TRP A 274 0.17 -11.26 5.42
C TRP A 274 -0.65 -11.57 4.17
N ALA A 275 -1.01 -10.58 3.37
CA ALA A 275 -1.79 -10.77 2.15
C ALA A 275 -1.01 -11.57 1.08
N LEU A 276 0.33 -11.47 1.06
CA LEU A 276 1.22 -12.30 0.23
C LEU A 276 1.40 -13.75 0.76
N GLY A 277 0.80 -14.08 1.91
CA GLY A 277 0.94 -15.42 2.51
C GLY A 277 2.27 -15.66 3.22
N MET A 278 3.03 -14.60 3.56
CA MET A 278 4.34 -14.71 4.21
C MET A 278 4.24 -14.82 5.74
N THR A 279 3.12 -14.44 6.31
CA THR A 279 2.84 -14.51 7.75
C THR A 279 1.42 -15.03 7.98
N ASP A 280 1.18 -15.65 9.15
CA ASP A 280 -0.14 -16.09 9.55
C ASP A 280 -0.88 -15.02 10.33
N GLY A 281 -2.21 -15.05 10.28
CA GLY A 281 -3.11 -14.15 11.00
C GLY A 281 -4.56 -14.60 10.83
N SER A 282 -5.36 -14.47 11.88
CA SER A 282 -6.76 -14.88 11.88
C SER A 282 -7.59 -14.00 10.93
N THR A 283 -8.59 -14.62 10.30
CA THR A 283 -9.66 -13.92 9.56
C THR A 283 -11.04 -14.21 10.17
N THR A 284 -11.05 -14.83 11.35
CA THR A 284 -12.28 -15.19 12.06
C THR A 284 -12.89 -13.94 12.67
N SER A 285 -14.16 -13.67 12.36
CA SER A 285 -14.91 -12.58 12.98
C SER A 285 -15.07 -12.80 14.48
N HIS A 286 -15.14 -11.72 15.22
CA HIS A 286 -15.37 -11.73 16.68
C HIS A 286 -16.34 -10.62 17.09
N PRO A 287 -17.02 -10.75 18.26
CA PRO A 287 -17.92 -9.71 18.75
C PRO A 287 -17.14 -8.42 19.07
N LYS A 288 -17.87 -7.28 19.06
CA LYS A 288 -17.33 -6.00 19.53
C LYS A 288 -16.91 -6.14 21.00
N PRO A 289 -15.74 -5.63 21.40
CA PRO A 289 -15.35 -5.58 22.80
C PRO A 289 -16.39 -4.85 23.64
N ALA A 290 -16.63 -5.31 24.89
CA ALA A 290 -17.53 -4.65 25.78
C ALA A 290 -17.05 -3.22 26.09
N GLU A 291 -17.97 -2.25 26.07
CA GLU A 291 -17.67 -0.86 26.41
C GLU A 291 -17.17 -0.79 27.88
N GLY A 292 -16.09 -0.06 28.10
CA GLY A 292 -15.53 0.15 29.44
C GLY A 292 -14.53 -0.91 29.92
N THR A 293 -14.11 -1.85 29.09
CA THR A 293 -13.02 -2.80 29.43
C THR A 293 -11.62 -2.25 29.09
N THR A 294 -11.45 -0.92 29.16
CA THR A 294 -10.11 -0.32 29.14
C THR A 294 -9.55 -0.40 30.56
N PRO A 295 -8.44 -1.11 30.80
CA PRO A 295 -7.77 -1.07 32.10
C PRO A 295 -7.14 0.27 32.34
#